data_edecf83adeb2db1fd8186465a2fc145a
#
_entry.id   edecf83adeb2db1fd8186465a2fc145a
#
_cell.length_a   1.000
_cell.length_b   1.000
_cell.length_c   1.000
_cell.angle_alpha   90.00
_cell.angle_beta   90.00
_cell.angle_gamma   90.00
#
_symmetry.space_group_name_H-M   'P 1'
#
loop_
_entity.id
_entity.type
_entity.pdbx_description
1 polymer ?
#
loop_
_entity_poly.entity_id
_entity_poly.type
_entity_poly.pdbx_seq_one_letter_code
_entity_poly.pdbx_strand_id
1 'polypeptide(L)'
;MKSICKLLSLSLIVACLGGCSAANKETASSSLATSSAADSTISNTFTSAGDGLYVTTDSGIYEIQTVFPNSASIFYTDVNTKERVFLCANPNCTHADESCSSYIATPSAMFPPMILHVGNQLLIVFTETTDSSNPHGMLMNMDGSNRRTVFELASNQYIQGGFCSSGNDLYFDLYEIDDNTNITYQLWHANFQNETFEKVMDLGSDDSHYSLCDGVGNELCFNHISSNGIRYCMYDPQSKTMSDPFFVDSSASGNSMIQDGYLFVLNEQENSVQRIRLSDKTQTSATYTVKDGFGAPSMRYLFDGNLLITEAQTAGIDVPTNGSYDICSYILDFDTGNCTEFTLQTPYNNRPVYVLTTIGNFCYVATDYKTYTPTSVSEDGTVSDFDYVANIYAFITKQDYVNSNRNGYLMINDAFK
;
A
#
# COMPACT_ATOMS: atom_id res chain seq x y z
N MET A 1 0.34 16.16 -45.23
CA MET A 1 1.05 14.99 -45.83
C MET A 1 0.88 13.82 -44.88
N LYS A 2 0.18 12.80 -45.31
CA LYS A 2 -0.09 11.61 -44.47
C LYS A 2 1.14 10.71 -44.51
N SER A 3 1.74 10.39 -43.38
CA SER A 3 2.79 9.38 -43.28
C SER A 3 2.28 8.18 -42.48
N ILE A 4 2.20 7.09 -43.17
CA ILE A 4 1.75 5.78 -42.68
C ILE A 4 2.96 5.08 -42.06
N CYS A 5 2.94 4.82 -40.76
CA CYS A 5 3.95 3.99 -40.11
C CYS A 5 3.52 2.54 -40.20
N LYS A 6 4.27 1.74 -40.95
CA LYS A 6 4.10 0.28 -41.09
C LYS A 6 4.84 -0.41 -39.93
N LEU A 7 4.08 -1.07 -39.04
CA LEU A 7 4.62 -2.07 -38.14
C LEU A 7 5.01 -3.35 -38.90
N LEU A 8 6.26 -3.76 -38.76
CA LEU A 8 6.73 -5.10 -39.14
C LEU A 8 6.47 -6.05 -37.95
N SER A 9 5.47 -6.91 -38.09
CA SER A 9 5.27 -8.08 -37.25
C SER A 9 6.09 -9.26 -37.74
N LEU A 10 7.03 -9.75 -36.93
CA LEU A 10 7.78 -10.96 -37.18
C LEU A 10 7.02 -12.13 -36.54
N SER A 11 6.29 -12.89 -37.34
CA SER A 11 5.59 -14.11 -36.92
C SER A 11 6.54 -15.29 -36.97
N LEU A 12 6.81 -15.93 -35.85
CA LEU A 12 7.47 -17.23 -35.81
C LEU A 12 6.41 -18.32 -35.64
N ILE A 13 6.13 -19.04 -36.73
CA ILE A 13 5.26 -20.21 -36.73
C ILE A 13 6.14 -21.42 -36.38
N VAL A 14 5.84 -22.11 -35.29
CA VAL A 14 6.30 -23.48 -35.04
C VAL A 14 5.08 -24.40 -35.05
N ALA A 15 4.98 -25.16 -36.11
CA ALA A 15 4.03 -26.26 -36.22
C ALA A 15 4.61 -27.50 -35.55
N CYS A 16 3.92 -28.11 -34.62
CA CYS A 16 4.11 -29.50 -34.23
C CYS A 16 2.80 -30.25 -34.35
N LEU A 17 2.82 -31.19 -35.29
CA LEU A 17 1.78 -32.16 -35.56
C LEU A 17 1.88 -33.36 -34.60
N GLY A 18 0.72 -33.84 -34.20
CA GLY A 18 0.49 -35.27 -34.08
C GLY A 18 0.37 -35.85 -32.68
N GLY A 19 -0.80 -36.42 -32.41
CA GLY A 19 -1.00 -37.41 -31.37
C GLY A 19 -2.44 -37.49 -30.85
N CYS A 20 -3.35 -38.11 -31.64
CA CYS A 20 -4.65 -38.57 -31.12
C CYS A 20 -4.46 -39.76 -30.19
N SER A 21 -5.02 -39.68 -28.98
CA SER A 21 -5.55 -40.87 -28.32
C SER A 21 -6.78 -40.48 -27.52
N ALA A 22 -7.89 -41.19 -27.82
CA ALA A 22 -9.18 -41.01 -27.19
C ALA A 22 -9.19 -41.67 -25.79
N ALA A 23 -9.66 -40.95 -24.80
CA ALA A 23 -10.14 -41.55 -23.57
C ALA A 23 -11.22 -40.67 -22.94
N ASN A 24 -12.40 -41.25 -22.88
CA ASN A 24 -13.57 -41.08 -22.04
C ASN A 24 -13.86 -39.73 -21.37
N LYS A 25 -14.97 -39.13 -21.82
CA LYS A 25 -15.76 -38.13 -21.15
C LYS A 25 -16.35 -38.71 -19.83
N GLU A 26 -15.90 -38.20 -18.70
CA GLU A 26 -16.76 -38.10 -17.52
C GLU A 26 -17.16 -36.63 -17.36
N THR A 27 -18.46 -36.43 -17.49
CA THR A 27 -19.14 -35.14 -17.30
C THR A 27 -19.19 -34.85 -15.79
N ALA A 28 -18.24 -34.10 -15.29
CA ALA A 28 -18.38 -33.50 -13.97
C ALA A 28 -19.27 -32.26 -14.09
N SER A 29 -20.52 -32.41 -13.72
CA SER A 29 -21.47 -31.34 -13.47
C SER A 29 -20.98 -30.54 -12.25
N SER A 30 -20.36 -29.41 -12.48
CA SER A 30 -20.11 -28.42 -11.42
C SER A 30 -21.44 -27.74 -11.09
N SER A 31 -22.10 -28.21 -10.03
CA SER A 31 -23.16 -27.46 -9.37
C SER A 31 -22.54 -26.21 -8.79
N LEU A 32 -22.86 -25.05 -9.35
CA LEU A 32 -22.71 -23.76 -8.67
C LEU A 32 -23.51 -23.84 -7.37
N ALA A 33 -22.82 -23.99 -6.26
CA ALA A 33 -23.40 -23.78 -4.95
C ALA A 33 -23.77 -22.31 -4.88
N THR A 34 -25.06 -22.02 -4.99
CA THR A 34 -25.65 -20.78 -4.53
C THR A 34 -25.38 -20.70 -3.03
N SER A 35 -24.34 -19.96 -2.64
CA SER A 35 -24.15 -19.56 -1.26
C SER A 35 -25.37 -18.71 -0.90
N SER A 36 -26.24 -19.24 -0.02
CA SER A 36 -27.22 -18.46 0.69
C SER A 36 -26.49 -17.31 1.35
N ALA A 37 -26.93 -16.08 1.08
CA ALA A 37 -26.50 -14.91 1.80
C ALA A 37 -26.73 -15.19 3.30
N ALA A 38 -25.66 -15.52 4.01
CA ALA A 38 -25.63 -15.40 5.45
C ALA A 38 -25.73 -13.90 5.70
N ASP A 39 -26.75 -13.51 6.45
CA ASP A 39 -26.93 -12.18 7.01
C ASP A 39 -25.72 -11.94 7.93
N SER A 40 -24.62 -11.49 7.32
CA SER A 40 -23.44 -11.07 8.06
C SER A 40 -23.84 -9.76 8.73
N THR A 41 -24.04 -9.79 10.03
CA THR A 41 -24.00 -8.58 10.86
C THR A 41 -22.74 -7.86 10.48
N ILE A 42 -22.88 -6.79 9.71
CA ILE A 42 -21.78 -5.92 9.31
C ILE A 42 -21.15 -5.43 10.61
N SER A 43 -19.96 -5.89 10.89
CA SER A 43 -19.17 -5.34 11.99
C SER A 43 -18.91 -3.88 11.64
N ASN A 44 -19.46 -2.95 12.41
CA ASN A 44 -19.21 -1.50 12.26
C ASN A 44 -17.81 -1.13 12.78
N THR A 45 -16.84 -1.98 12.55
CA THR A 45 -15.48 -1.77 13.03
C THR A 45 -14.69 -1.07 11.95
N PHE A 46 -14.16 0.11 12.25
CA PHE A 46 -13.24 0.82 11.37
C PHE A 46 -11.88 0.16 11.41
N THR A 47 -11.27 0.07 10.23
CA THR A 47 -9.88 -0.36 10.04
C THR A 47 -9.20 0.56 9.04
N SER A 48 -7.88 0.67 9.12
CA SER A 48 -7.11 1.30 8.06
C SER A 48 -7.47 0.65 6.71
N ALA A 49 -7.77 1.46 5.70
CA ALA A 49 -8.01 0.96 4.35
C ALA A 49 -6.70 0.62 3.61
N GLY A 50 -5.56 0.72 4.30
CA GLY A 50 -4.22 0.44 3.80
C GLY A 50 -3.44 1.71 3.44
N ASP A 51 -2.21 1.51 3.03
CA ASP A 51 -1.30 2.58 2.56
C ASP A 51 -1.57 2.99 1.09
N GLY A 52 -2.61 2.42 0.48
CA GLY A 52 -2.96 2.67 -0.91
C GLY A 52 -2.08 1.95 -1.93
N LEU A 53 -1.16 1.10 -1.52
CA LEU A 53 -0.27 0.37 -2.42
C LEU A 53 -0.75 -1.06 -2.67
N TYR A 54 -1.33 -1.71 -1.66
CA TYR A 54 -1.74 -3.10 -1.69
C TYR A 54 -3.12 -3.29 -1.06
N VAL A 55 -3.93 -4.14 -1.67
CA VAL A 55 -5.18 -4.66 -1.09
C VAL A 55 -5.04 -6.16 -0.92
N THR A 56 -5.17 -6.64 0.32
CA THR A 56 -5.10 -8.05 0.65
C THR A 56 -6.51 -8.62 0.85
N THR A 57 -6.74 -9.81 0.29
CA THR A 57 -7.95 -10.62 0.47
C THR A 57 -7.56 -12.03 0.91
N ASP A 58 -8.52 -12.89 1.22
CA ASP A 58 -8.22 -14.28 1.61
C ASP A 58 -7.52 -15.09 0.52
N SER A 59 -7.67 -14.71 -0.75
CA SER A 59 -7.17 -15.45 -1.91
C SER A 59 -5.93 -14.86 -2.56
N GLY A 60 -5.64 -13.57 -2.35
CA GLY A 60 -4.52 -12.92 -3.00
C GLY A 60 -4.41 -11.43 -2.71
N ILE A 61 -3.53 -10.80 -3.46
CA ILE A 61 -3.11 -9.41 -3.28
C ILE A 61 -3.35 -8.65 -4.56
N TYR A 62 -4.01 -7.50 -4.46
CA TYR A 62 -4.13 -6.52 -5.54
C TYR A 62 -3.13 -5.41 -5.34
N GLU A 63 -2.51 -4.95 -6.42
CA GLU A 63 -1.60 -3.80 -6.40
C GLU A 63 -1.72 -2.99 -7.69
N ILE A 64 -1.39 -1.71 -7.63
CA ILE A 64 -1.23 -0.86 -8.81
C ILE A 64 0.25 -0.64 -9.04
N GLN A 65 0.69 -0.83 -10.28
CA GLN A 65 2.05 -0.52 -10.69
C GLN A 65 2.05 0.34 -11.94
N THR A 66 2.83 1.41 -11.92
CA THR A 66 3.11 2.20 -13.13
C THR A 66 3.88 1.35 -14.13
N VAL A 67 3.36 1.23 -15.34
CA VAL A 67 3.93 0.40 -16.42
C VAL A 67 4.60 1.27 -17.49
N PHE A 68 4.01 2.44 -17.74
CA PHE A 68 4.49 3.43 -18.69
C PHE A 68 4.31 4.84 -18.13
N PRO A 69 4.92 5.87 -18.72
CA PRO A 69 4.88 7.24 -18.17
C PRO A 69 3.49 7.78 -17.83
N ASN A 70 2.46 7.34 -18.54
CA ASN A 70 1.10 7.87 -18.41
C ASN A 70 0.04 6.77 -18.17
N SER A 71 0.46 5.61 -17.68
CA SER A 71 -0.46 4.53 -17.33
C SER A 71 0.05 3.68 -16.18
N ALA A 72 -0.89 3.06 -15.50
CA ALA A 72 -0.63 2.02 -14.52
C ALA A 72 -1.49 0.79 -14.85
N SER A 73 -1.16 -0.32 -14.24
CA SER A 73 -1.95 -1.55 -14.34
C SER A 73 -2.23 -2.10 -12.96
N ILE A 74 -3.42 -2.66 -12.81
CA ILE A 74 -3.78 -3.43 -11.62
C ILE A 74 -3.31 -4.85 -11.82
N PHE A 75 -2.55 -5.36 -10.86
CA PHE A 75 -2.11 -6.75 -10.80
C PHE A 75 -2.83 -7.49 -9.69
N TYR A 76 -3.03 -8.77 -9.89
CA TYR A 76 -3.50 -9.70 -8.88
C TYR A 76 -2.48 -10.82 -8.70
N THR A 77 -2.04 -11.05 -7.46
CA THR A 77 -1.14 -12.14 -7.09
C THR A 77 -1.91 -13.17 -6.27
N ASP A 78 -2.09 -14.37 -6.80
CA ASP A 78 -2.78 -15.47 -6.11
C ASP A 78 -1.85 -16.15 -5.10
N VAL A 79 -2.30 -16.27 -3.86
CA VAL A 79 -1.49 -16.85 -2.76
C VAL A 79 -1.26 -18.35 -2.91
N ASN A 80 -2.14 -19.08 -3.63
CA ASN A 80 -2.04 -20.53 -3.77
C ASN A 80 -1.17 -20.92 -4.96
N THR A 81 -1.41 -20.31 -6.12
CA THR A 81 -0.68 -20.61 -7.37
C THR A 81 0.67 -19.90 -7.45
N LYS A 82 0.87 -18.81 -6.70
CA LYS A 82 2.04 -17.94 -6.79
C LYS A 82 2.17 -17.23 -8.14
N GLU A 83 1.05 -17.05 -8.82
CA GLU A 83 1.01 -16.34 -10.09
C GLU A 83 0.60 -14.89 -9.87
N ARG A 84 1.34 -13.96 -10.45
CA ARG A 84 1.03 -12.54 -10.54
C ARG A 84 0.64 -12.22 -11.98
N VAL A 85 -0.59 -11.78 -12.15
CA VAL A 85 -1.18 -11.54 -13.46
C VAL A 85 -1.83 -10.15 -13.53
N PHE A 86 -1.98 -9.62 -14.73
CA PHE A 86 -2.83 -8.46 -14.95
C PHE A 86 -4.28 -8.79 -14.54
N LEU A 87 -4.97 -7.86 -13.89
CA LEU A 87 -6.38 -8.00 -13.53
C LEU A 87 -7.26 -7.90 -14.80
N CYS A 88 -7.12 -8.88 -15.69
CA CYS A 88 -7.78 -8.93 -16.97
C CYS A 88 -8.09 -10.37 -17.38
N ALA A 89 -9.37 -10.67 -17.60
CA ALA A 89 -9.81 -12.00 -17.99
C ALA A 89 -9.62 -12.32 -19.49
N ASN A 90 -9.23 -11.33 -20.32
CA ASN A 90 -9.06 -11.53 -21.75
C ASN A 90 -7.64 -12.03 -22.06
N PRO A 91 -7.46 -13.30 -22.49
CA PRO A 91 -6.14 -13.88 -22.72
C PRO A 91 -5.36 -13.27 -23.91
N ASN A 92 -6.07 -12.54 -24.79
CA ASN A 92 -5.46 -11.87 -25.96
C ASN A 92 -5.34 -10.34 -25.75
N CYS A 93 -5.50 -9.87 -24.52
CA CYS A 93 -5.39 -8.45 -24.21
C CYS A 93 -3.92 -8.00 -24.26
N THR A 94 -3.67 -6.83 -24.83
CA THR A 94 -2.34 -6.19 -24.84
C THR A 94 -2.07 -5.39 -23.57
N HIS A 95 -3.10 -5.18 -22.73
CA HIS A 95 -3.10 -4.39 -21.50
C HIS A 95 -2.65 -2.93 -21.67
N ALA A 96 -2.81 -2.37 -22.88
CA ALA A 96 -2.23 -1.09 -23.27
C ALA A 96 -3.23 0.08 -23.36
N ASP A 97 -4.52 -0.17 -23.15
CA ASP A 97 -5.56 0.84 -23.30
C ASP A 97 -6.79 0.58 -22.39
N GLU A 98 -7.75 1.50 -22.39
CA GLU A 98 -8.96 1.47 -21.56
C GLU A 98 -9.93 0.31 -21.85
N SER A 99 -9.74 -0.45 -22.92
CA SER A 99 -10.52 -1.68 -23.17
C SER A 99 -10.12 -2.81 -22.22
N CYS A 100 -8.99 -2.68 -21.54
CA CYS A 100 -8.47 -3.64 -20.55
C CYS A 100 -8.95 -3.32 -19.14
N SER A 101 -9.49 -4.31 -18.43
CA SER A 101 -9.92 -4.16 -17.04
C SER A 101 -8.78 -3.94 -16.04
N SER A 102 -7.53 -4.18 -16.43
CA SER A 102 -6.35 -3.87 -15.59
C SER A 102 -5.80 -2.46 -15.85
N TYR A 103 -6.06 -1.88 -17.02
CA TYR A 103 -5.46 -0.60 -17.41
C TYR A 103 -6.05 0.56 -16.63
N ILE A 104 -5.19 1.46 -16.15
CA ILE A 104 -5.52 2.72 -15.48
C ILE A 104 -4.76 3.83 -16.20
N ALA A 105 -5.49 4.75 -16.84
CA ALA A 105 -4.90 5.97 -17.35
C ALA A 105 -4.43 6.81 -16.16
N THR A 106 -3.16 7.19 -16.15
CA THR A 106 -2.60 8.07 -15.13
C THR A 106 -2.01 9.31 -15.78
N PRO A 107 -2.31 10.50 -15.27
CA PRO A 107 -1.77 11.72 -15.86
C PRO A 107 -0.28 11.92 -15.57
N SER A 108 0.25 11.22 -14.57
CA SER A 108 1.65 11.34 -14.15
C SER A 108 2.19 10.02 -13.60
N ALA A 109 3.41 9.68 -13.98
CA ALA A 109 4.13 8.55 -13.38
C ALA A 109 4.66 8.85 -11.96
N MET A 110 4.73 10.14 -11.57
CA MET A 110 5.27 10.55 -10.27
C MET A 110 4.33 10.23 -9.11
N PHE A 111 3.03 10.19 -9.38
CA PHE A 111 2.01 9.96 -8.36
C PHE A 111 1.06 8.86 -8.85
N PRO A 112 1.43 7.59 -8.65
CA PRO A 112 0.54 6.49 -9.01
C PRO A 112 -0.75 6.58 -8.19
N PRO A 113 -1.91 6.23 -8.76
CA PRO A 113 -3.14 6.17 -8.01
C PRO A 113 -3.03 5.13 -6.90
N MET A 114 -3.78 5.36 -5.82
CA MET A 114 -3.86 4.43 -4.69
C MET A 114 -4.95 3.39 -4.94
N ILE A 115 -4.80 2.21 -4.34
CA ILE A 115 -5.80 1.14 -4.36
C ILE A 115 -6.24 0.82 -2.93
N LEU A 116 -7.55 0.83 -2.70
CA LEU A 116 -8.16 0.57 -1.39
C LEU A 116 -9.23 -0.51 -1.52
N HIS A 117 -9.51 -1.19 -0.41
CA HIS A 117 -10.61 -2.15 -0.30
C HIS A 117 -11.77 -1.52 0.46
N VAL A 118 -12.95 -1.47 -0.16
CA VAL A 118 -14.16 -0.93 0.47
C VAL A 118 -15.33 -1.87 0.21
N GLY A 119 -15.90 -2.42 1.27
CA GLY A 119 -16.94 -3.44 1.16
C GLY A 119 -16.43 -4.68 0.42
N ASN A 120 -16.96 -4.94 -0.77
CA ASN A 120 -16.53 -6.05 -1.65
C ASN A 120 -16.06 -5.51 -3.02
N GLN A 121 -15.45 -4.34 -3.01
CA GLN A 121 -15.03 -3.61 -4.20
C GLN A 121 -13.62 -3.03 -4.03
N LEU A 122 -12.97 -2.72 -5.15
CA LEU A 122 -11.74 -1.93 -5.19
C LEU A 122 -12.10 -0.46 -5.44
N LEU A 123 -11.47 0.42 -4.68
CA LEU A 123 -11.51 1.86 -4.90
C LEU A 123 -10.13 2.32 -5.37
N ILE A 124 -10.09 2.93 -6.54
CA ILE A 124 -8.88 3.58 -7.07
C ILE A 124 -9.00 5.07 -6.80
N VAL A 125 -8.01 5.62 -6.09
CA VAL A 125 -7.98 7.02 -5.69
C VAL A 125 -6.89 7.75 -6.48
N PHE A 126 -7.30 8.73 -7.27
CA PHE A 126 -6.42 9.63 -8.00
C PHE A 126 -6.23 10.89 -7.15
N THR A 127 -5.01 11.14 -6.72
CA THR A 127 -4.69 12.22 -5.75
C THR A 127 -4.32 13.54 -6.39
N GLU A 128 -4.08 13.55 -7.71
CA GLU A 128 -3.54 14.69 -8.43
C GLU A 128 -4.59 15.41 -9.25
N THR A 129 -4.46 16.74 -9.29
CA THR A 129 -5.12 17.59 -10.29
C THR A 129 -4.27 17.64 -11.56
N THR A 130 -4.92 17.45 -12.71
CA THR A 130 -4.31 17.53 -14.02
C THR A 130 -5.09 18.49 -14.92
N ASP A 131 -4.59 18.73 -16.13
CA ASP A 131 -5.31 19.55 -17.11
C ASP A 131 -6.68 18.98 -17.52
N SER A 132 -6.90 17.68 -17.29
CA SER A 132 -8.10 16.96 -17.73
C SER A 132 -8.96 16.39 -16.61
N SER A 133 -8.47 16.33 -15.36
CA SER A 133 -9.21 15.76 -14.23
C SER A 133 -8.77 16.31 -12.89
N ASN A 134 -9.72 16.42 -11.96
CA ASN A 134 -9.47 16.69 -10.54
C ASN A 134 -9.17 15.39 -9.78
N PRO A 135 -8.68 15.47 -8.53
CA PRO A 135 -8.58 14.30 -7.68
C PRO A 135 -9.96 13.64 -7.52
N HIS A 136 -10.01 12.31 -7.64
CA HIS A 136 -11.30 11.58 -7.62
C HIS A 136 -11.14 10.14 -7.19
N GLY A 137 -12.24 9.51 -6.82
CA GLY A 137 -12.32 8.08 -6.52
C GLY A 137 -13.12 7.32 -7.59
N MET A 138 -12.55 6.23 -8.10
CA MET A 138 -13.18 5.32 -9.04
C MET A 138 -13.40 3.95 -8.38
N LEU A 139 -14.65 3.58 -8.18
CA LEU A 139 -15.03 2.29 -7.62
C LEU A 139 -15.20 1.25 -8.73
N MET A 140 -14.79 0.01 -8.47
CA MET A 140 -14.91 -1.11 -9.40
C MET A 140 -15.11 -2.44 -8.66
N ASN A 141 -15.60 -3.46 -9.35
CA ASN A 141 -15.62 -4.81 -8.82
C ASN A 141 -14.21 -5.38 -8.64
N MET A 142 -14.08 -6.46 -7.86
CA MET A 142 -12.80 -7.15 -7.63
C MET A 142 -12.16 -7.73 -8.90
N ASP A 143 -12.93 -7.88 -9.99
CA ASP A 143 -12.44 -8.31 -11.32
C ASP A 143 -12.07 -7.14 -12.27
N GLY A 144 -12.10 -5.91 -11.75
CA GLY A 144 -11.82 -4.70 -12.50
C GLY A 144 -12.97 -4.18 -13.38
N SER A 145 -14.13 -4.84 -13.35
CA SER A 145 -15.34 -4.44 -14.09
C SER A 145 -16.17 -3.39 -13.35
N ASN A 146 -17.23 -2.88 -14.00
CA ASN A 146 -18.21 -1.93 -13.43
C ASN A 146 -17.59 -0.67 -12.82
N ARG A 147 -16.65 -0.07 -13.54
CA ARG A 147 -15.96 1.16 -13.13
C ARG A 147 -16.91 2.34 -13.11
N ARG A 148 -16.91 3.10 -12.03
CA ARG A 148 -17.66 4.36 -11.91
C ARG A 148 -16.96 5.33 -10.98
N THR A 149 -16.98 6.61 -11.30
CA THR A 149 -16.54 7.66 -10.38
C THR A 149 -17.55 7.78 -9.25
N VAL A 150 -17.08 7.79 -8.00
CA VAL A 150 -17.94 7.85 -6.80
C VAL A 150 -17.80 9.14 -6.03
N PHE A 151 -16.69 9.84 -6.21
CA PHE A 151 -16.51 11.23 -5.76
C PHE A 151 -15.49 11.94 -6.65
N GLU A 152 -15.58 13.25 -6.68
CA GLU A 152 -14.63 14.15 -7.32
C GLU A 152 -14.43 15.36 -6.42
N LEU A 153 -13.17 15.75 -6.24
CA LEU A 153 -12.77 16.90 -5.43
C LEU A 153 -12.63 18.16 -6.30
N ALA A 154 -12.53 19.30 -5.66
CA ALA A 154 -12.15 20.53 -6.35
C ALA A 154 -10.64 20.51 -6.70
N SER A 155 -10.24 21.32 -7.70
CA SER A 155 -8.85 21.37 -8.17
C SER A 155 -7.85 21.91 -7.14
N ASN A 156 -8.34 22.54 -6.08
CA ASN A 156 -7.54 23.06 -4.95
C ASN A 156 -7.63 22.18 -3.69
N GLN A 157 -8.19 20.97 -3.81
CA GLN A 157 -8.30 19.99 -2.74
C GLN A 157 -7.35 18.82 -3.00
N TYR A 158 -6.63 18.38 -1.97
CA TYR A 158 -5.58 17.37 -2.05
C TYR A 158 -5.76 16.32 -0.97
N ILE A 159 -5.77 15.06 -1.34
CA ILE A 159 -5.90 13.93 -0.41
C ILE A 159 -4.59 13.78 0.37
N GLN A 160 -4.67 13.69 1.70
CA GLN A 160 -3.50 13.59 2.56
C GLN A 160 -3.01 12.15 2.75
N GLY A 161 -3.90 11.17 2.66
CA GLY A 161 -3.56 9.73 2.62
C GLY A 161 -3.98 8.93 3.84
N GLY A 162 -4.63 9.52 4.83
CA GLY A 162 -5.30 8.76 5.90
C GLY A 162 -6.63 8.21 5.39
N PHE A 163 -6.80 6.88 5.40
CA PHE A 163 -8.03 6.22 4.98
C PHE A 163 -8.48 5.20 6.01
N CYS A 164 -9.75 5.29 6.43
CA CYS A 164 -10.38 4.32 7.32
C CYS A 164 -11.72 3.87 6.74
N SER A 165 -11.93 2.57 6.63
CA SER A 165 -13.15 2.01 6.08
C SER A 165 -13.89 1.12 7.09
N SER A 166 -15.22 1.06 6.95
CA SER A 166 -16.09 0.12 7.64
C SER A 166 -17.27 -0.24 6.73
N GLY A 167 -17.28 -1.45 6.20
CA GLY A 167 -18.28 -1.84 5.20
C GLY A 167 -18.23 -0.95 3.95
N ASN A 168 -19.30 -0.20 3.70
CA ASN A 168 -19.38 0.73 2.57
C ASN A 168 -19.01 2.18 2.92
N ASP A 169 -18.62 2.44 4.16
CA ASP A 169 -18.19 3.76 4.63
C ASP A 169 -16.69 3.92 4.48
N LEU A 170 -16.27 5.08 4.00
CA LEU A 170 -14.87 5.50 3.92
C LEU A 170 -14.73 6.88 4.52
N TYR A 171 -13.85 7.03 5.49
CA TYR A 171 -13.37 8.30 6.01
C TYR A 171 -11.97 8.56 5.51
N PHE A 172 -11.70 9.81 5.12
CA PHE A 172 -10.36 10.22 4.73
C PHE A 172 -10.15 11.71 5.00
N ASP A 173 -8.90 12.09 5.19
CA ASP A 173 -8.50 13.46 5.36
C ASP A 173 -7.95 14.06 4.06
N LEU A 174 -8.21 15.34 3.88
CA LEU A 174 -7.68 16.15 2.80
C LEU A 174 -7.37 17.55 3.29
N TYR A 175 -6.60 18.30 2.50
CA TYR A 175 -6.45 19.73 2.71
C TYR A 175 -6.89 20.51 1.47
N GLU A 176 -7.33 21.73 1.71
CA GLU A 176 -7.75 22.70 0.69
C GLU A 176 -6.85 23.93 0.77
N ILE A 177 -6.40 24.42 -0.38
CA ILE A 177 -5.61 25.64 -0.50
C ILE A 177 -6.49 26.73 -1.12
N ASP A 178 -6.70 27.83 -0.40
CA ASP A 178 -7.46 28.98 -0.91
C ASP A 178 -6.61 29.89 -1.83
N ASP A 179 -7.27 30.89 -2.46
CA ASP A 179 -6.60 31.85 -3.35
C ASP A 179 -5.50 32.70 -2.64
N ASN A 180 -5.49 32.74 -1.32
CA ASN A 180 -4.49 33.42 -0.52
C ASN A 180 -3.40 32.49 0.01
N THR A 181 -3.36 31.25 -0.48
CA THR A 181 -2.44 30.18 -0.04
C THR A 181 -2.63 29.69 1.40
N ASN A 182 -3.77 29.97 2.02
CA ASN A 182 -4.07 29.37 3.32
C ASN A 182 -4.49 27.92 3.16
N ILE A 183 -4.02 27.06 4.06
CA ILE A 183 -4.32 25.63 4.08
C ILE A 183 -5.36 25.35 5.18
N THR A 184 -6.42 24.63 4.80
CA THR A 184 -7.44 24.13 5.72
C THR A 184 -7.54 22.62 5.58
N TYR A 185 -7.34 21.89 6.68
CA TYR A 185 -7.49 20.43 6.73
C TYR A 185 -8.92 20.04 7.03
N GLN A 186 -9.40 18.96 6.43
CA GLN A 186 -10.80 18.55 6.48
C GLN A 186 -10.94 17.04 6.58
N LEU A 187 -11.92 16.55 7.35
CA LEU A 187 -12.37 15.17 7.32
C LEU A 187 -13.57 15.04 6.40
N TRP A 188 -13.50 14.06 5.50
CA TRP A 188 -14.57 13.73 4.56
C TRP A 188 -15.05 12.29 4.75
N HIS A 189 -16.31 12.08 4.42
CA HIS A 189 -16.99 10.80 4.48
C HIS A 189 -17.65 10.48 3.14
N ALA A 190 -17.42 9.26 2.65
CA ALA A 190 -18.10 8.68 1.51
C ALA A 190 -18.85 7.42 1.97
N ASN A 191 -20.11 7.25 1.58
CA ASN A 191 -20.82 5.98 1.71
C ASN A 191 -21.22 5.50 0.32
N PHE A 192 -20.66 4.37 -0.12
CA PHE A 192 -20.80 3.86 -1.48
C PHE A 192 -22.12 3.11 -1.73
N GLN A 193 -22.86 2.73 -0.67
CA GLN A 193 -24.18 2.14 -0.80
C GLN A 193 -25.25 3.22 -1.01
N ASN A 194 -25.15 4.31 -0.29
CA ASN A 194 -26.11 5.43 -0.33
C ASN A 194 -25.69 6.52 -1.34
N GLU A 195 -24.52 6.39 -1.96
CA GLU A 195 -23.93 7.36 -2.89
C GLU A 195 -23.82 8.77 -2.28
N THR A 196 -23.43 8.85 -1.00
CA THR A 196 -23.21 10.12 -0.31
C THR A 196 -21.73 10.45 -0.24
N PHE A 197 -21.43 11.73 -0.37
CA PHE A 197 -20.08 12.27 -0.25
C PHE A 197 -20.15 13.63 0.41
N GLU A 198 -19.62 13.78 1.62
CA GLU A 198 -19.77 14.99 2.40
C GLU A 198 -18.57 15.31 3.28
N LYS A 199 -18.35 16.59 3.51
CA LYS A 199 -17.41 17.07 4.53
C LYS A 199 -18.02 16.85 5.92
N VAL A 200 -17.27 16.19 6.81
CA VAL A 200 -17.66 15.90 8.17
C VAL A 200 -17.34 17.08 9.10
N MET A 201 -16.07 17.57 9.04
CA MET A 201 -15.58 18.65 9.89
C MET A 201 -14.30 19.26 9.36
N ASP A 202 -13.95 20.45 9.87
CA ASP A 202 -12.63 21.03 9.73
C ASP A 202 -11.66 20.39 10.74
N LEU A 203 -10.46 20.06 10.30
CA LEU A 203 -9.40 19.46 11.10
C LEU A 203 -8.32 20.45 11.55
N GLY A 204 -8.40 21.70 11.11
CA GLY A 204 -7.47 22.76 11.46
C GLY A 204 -6.79 23.44 10.28
N SER A 205 -5.66 24.08 10.54
CA SER A 205 -4.87 24.83 9.56
C SER A 205 -3.41 24.40 9.60
N ASP A 206 -2.57 25.01 8.77
CA ASP A 206 -1.15 24.67 8.62
C ASP A 206 -0.37 24.69 9.95
N ASP A 207 -0.66 25.65 10.82
CA ASP A 207 0.02 25.76 12.10
C ASP A 207 -0.39 24.67 13.12
N SER A 208 -1.61 24.14 13.00
CA SER A 208 -2.16 23.17 13.95
C SER A 208 -3.36 22.44 13.34
N HIS A 209 -3.20 21.15 13.09
CA HIS A 209 -4.23 20.32 12.47
C HIS A 209 -4.24 18.89 12.99
N TYR A 210 -5.36 18.21 12.76
CA TYR A 210 -5.50 16.77 12.95
C TYR A 210 -5.29 16.06 11.63
N SER A 211 -4.63 14.89 11.67
CA SER A 211 -4.49 13.96 10.55
C SER A 211 -5.05 12.60 10.92
N LEU A 212 -5.81 11.99 10.02
CA LEU A 212 -6.39 10.67 10.21
C LEU A 212 -5.29 9.60 10.12
N CYS A 213 -5.19 8.75 11.13
CA CYS A 213 -4.14 7.72 11.21
C CYS A 213 -4.68 6.31 11.02
N ASP A 214 -5.77 5.95 11.71
CA ASP A 214 -6.31 4.58 11.72
C ASP A 214 -7.75 4.55 12.23
N GLY A 215 -8.39 3.37 12.10
CA GLY A 215 -9.69 3.08 12.68
C GLY A 215 -9.59 1.99 13.73
N VAL A 216 -10.28 2.16 14.87
CA VAL A 216 -10.28 1.19 15.97
C VAL A 216 -11.68 1.03 16.54
N GLY A 217 -12.28 -0.14 16.35
CA GLY A 217 -13.66 -0.34 16.74
C GLY A 217 -14.58 0.63 16.00
N ASN A 218 -15.36 1.41 16.72
CA ASN A 218 -16.28 2.39 16.16
C ASN A 218 -15.70 3.81 16.09
N GLU A 219 -14.41 3.99 16.36
CA GLU A 219 -13.76 5.28 16.46
C GLU A 219 -12.64 5.42 15.41
N LEU A 220 -12.34 6.65 15.04
CA LEU A 220 -11.20 7.03 14.21
C LEU A 220 -10.09 7.58 15.10
N CYS A 221 -8.85 7.21 14.84
CA CYS A 221 -7.68 7.71 15.54
C CYS A 221 -7.03 8.83 14.74
N PHE A 222 -6.78 9.95 15.41
CA PHE A 222 -6.11 11.11 14.84
C PHE A 222 -4.81 11.42 15.59
N ASN A 223 -3.81 11.89 14.86
CA ASN A 223 -2.74 12.68 15.45
C ASN A 223 -3.07 14.18 15.30
N HIS A 224 -2.80 14.96 16.30
CA HIS A 224 -2.85 16.41 16.29
C HIS A 224 -1.44 16.96 16.26
N ILE A 225 -1.06 17.52 15.14
CA ILE A 225 0.26 18.10 14.89
C ILE A 225 0.22 19.58 15.23
N SER A 226 1.16 20.05 16.05
CA SER A 226 1.29 21.47 16.43
C SER A 226 2.72 21.79 16.84
N SER A 227 3.03 23.06 17.06
CA SER A 227 4.33 23.51 17.60
C SER A 227 4.67 22.94 18.98
N ASN A 228 3.68 22.37 19.70
CA ASN A 228 3.85 21.75 21.01
C ASN A 228 4.04 20.23 20.96
N GLY A 229 4.28 19.66 19.80
CA GLY A 229 4.43 18.22 19.57
C GLY A 229 3.19 17.57 18.97
N ILE A 230 3.21 16.24 18.97
CA ILE A 230 2.17 15.39 18.40
C ILE A 230 1.31 14.83 19.54
N ARG A 231 -0.01 14.90 19.40
CA ARG A 231 -0.98 14.36 20.35
C ARG A 231 -1.89 13.38 19.64
N TYR A 232 -2.29 12.31 20.32
CA TYR A 232 -3.17 11.28 19.76
C TYR A 232 -4.54 11.34 20.44
N CYS A 233 -5.60 11.41 19.62
CA CYS A 233 -7.00 11.54 20.05
C CYS A 233 -7.86 10.50 19.32
N MET A 234 -9.03 10.19 19.87
CA MET A 234 -10.05 9.39 19.22
C MET A 234 -11.24 10.26 18.83
N TYR A 235 -11.84 9.97 17.68
CA TYR A 235 -13.05 10.62 17.20
C TYR A 235 -14.15 9.57 17.02
N ASP A 236 -15.28 9.80 17.65
CA ASP A 236 -16.48 8.99 17.45
C ASP A 236 -17.37 9.62 16.35
N PRO A 237 -17.48 8.99 15.16
CA PRO A 237 -18.30 9.52 14.09
C PRO A 237 -19.80 9.56 14.39
N GLN A 238 -20.28 8.71 15.32
CA GLN A 238 -21.69 8.66 15.67
C GLN A 238 -22.09 9.85 16.54
N SER A 239 -21.33 10.15 17.58
CA SER A 239 -21.56 11.31 18.46
C SER A 239 -20.96 12.60 17.91
N LYS A 240 -20.11 12.52 16.89
CA LYS A 240 -19.33 13.63 16.31
C LYS A 240 -18.46 14.34 17.34
N THR A 241 -17.83 13.58 18.25
CA THR A 241 -17.00 14.13 19.32
C THR A 241 -15.56 13.64 19.24
N MET A 242 -14.62 14.57 19.46
CA MET A 242 -13.20 14.28 19.62
C MET A 242 -12.90 14.10 21.12
N SER A 243 -12.15 13.06 21.48
CA SER A 243 -11.71 12.83 22.87
C SER A 243 -10.61 13.80 23.28
N ASP A 244 -10.35 13.88 24.57
CA ASP A 244 -9.08 14.42 25.07
C ASP A 244 -7.91 13.56 24.59
N PRO A 245 -6.71 14.14 24.44
CA PRO A 245 -5.53 13.38 24.05
C PRO A 245 -5.21 12.26 25.04
N PHE A 246 -5.03 11.04 24.56
CA PHE A 246 -4.63 9.90 25.37
C PHE A 246 -3.10 9.70 25.42
N PHE A 247 -2.38 10.31 24.49
CA PHE A 247 -0.91 10.30 24.45
C PHE A 247 -0.38 11.60 23.86
N VAL A 248 0.77 12.06 24.37
CA VAL A 248 1.46 13.26 23.90
C VAL A 248 2.92 12.91 23.67
N ASP A 249 3.34 12.96 22.41
CA ASP A 249 4.75 12.87 22.03
C ASP A 249 5.34 14.27 22.00
N SER A 250 6.06 14.63 23.06
CA SER A 250 6.74 15.92 23.17
C SER A 250 8.07 15.96 22.43
N SER A 251 8.59 14.78 21.98
CA SER A 251 9.87 14.73 21.27
C SER A 251 9.76 15.28 19.87
N ALA A 252 8.53 15.31 19.31
CA ALA A 252 8.25 15.67 17.90
C ALA A 252 9.15 14.92 16.90
N SER A 253 9.71 13.78 17.31
CA SER A 253 10.67 13.01 16.50
C SER A 253 10.05 12.34 15.29
N GLY A 254 8.70 12.27 15.24
CA GLY A 254 7.99 11.61 14.15
C GLY A 254 8.17 10.08 14.11
N ASN A 255 8.82 9.49 15.12
CA ASN A 255 9.11 8.06 15.19
C ASN A 255 7.96 7.30 15.87
N SER A 256 6.73 7.54 15.43
CA SER A 256 5.54 6.86 15.92
C SER A 256 4.70 6.35 14.76
N MET A 257 3.98 5.25 14.98
CA MET A 257 3.11 4.64 13.99
C MET A 257 1.91 3.98 14.66
N ILE A 258 0.79 3.96 13.98
CA ILE A 258 -0.39 3.22 14.40
C ILE A 258 -0.55 2.01 13.48
N GLN A 259 -0.70 0.83 14.10
CA GLN A 259 -0.94 -0.41 13.38
C GLN A 259 -1.62 -1.44 14.30
N ASP A 260 -2.55 -2.22 13.76
CA ASP A 260 -3.26 -3.31 14.43
C ASP A 260 -3.87 -2.91 15.79
N GLY A 261 -4.42 -1.69 15.89
CA GLY A 261 -5.03 -1.18 17.10
C GLY A 261 -4.04 -0.77 18.20
N TYR A 262 -2.78 -0.55 17.85
CA TYR A 262 -1.74 -0.06 18.75
C TYR A 262 -1.06 1.20 18.19
N LEU A 263 -0.70 2.11 19.09
CA LEU A 263 0.28 3.16 18.82
C LEU A 263 1.65 2.69 19.33
N PHE A 264 2.62 2.65 18.43
CA PHE A 264 4.03 2.37 18.72
C PHE A 264 4.80 3.69 18.70
N VAL A 265 5.64 3.92 19.70
CA VAL A 265 6.49 5.11 19.81
C VAL A 265 7.92 4.68 20.08
N LEU A 266 8.83 5.02 19.17
CA LEU A 266 10.25 4.76 19.30
C LEU A 266 10.90 5.82 20.18
N ASN A 267 11.58 5.38 21.25
CA ASN A 267 12.38 6.24 22.12
C ASN A 267 13.88 5.96 21.87
N GLU A 268 14.50 6.83 21.10
CA GLU A 268 15.92 6.70 20.74
C GLU A 268 16.86 6.82 21.95
N GLN A 269 16.48 7.63 22.96
CA GLN A 269 17.34 7.87 24.13
C GLN A 269 17.42 6.66 25.07
N GLU A 270 16.34 5.89 25.13
CA GLU A 270 16.21 4.72 25.98
C GLU A 270 16.41 3.41 25.21
N ASN A 271 16.63 3.46 23.89
CA ASN A 271 16.67 2.30 23.01
C ASN A 271 15.47 1.38 23.23
N SER A 272 14.27 1.98 23.26
CA SER A 272 13.05 1.28 23.56
C SER A 272 11.91 1.68 22.61
N VAL A 273 10.95 0.78 22.49
CA VAL A 273 9.66 1.06 21.85
C VAL A 273 8.58 0.97 22.91
N GLN A 274 7.76 2.00 23.02
CA GLN A 274 6.54 1.98 23.78
C GLN A 274 5.38 1.54 22.89
N ARG A 275 4.52 0.65 23.38
CA ARG A 275 3.28 0.22 22.73
C ARG A 275 2.09 0.59 23.59
N ILE A 276 1.12 1.31 23.00
CA ILE A 276 -0.10 1.75 23.66
C ILE A 276 -1.28 1.11 22.92
N ARG A 277 -2.07 0.28 23.60
CA ARG A 277 -3.28 -0.31 23.02
C ARG A 277 -4.35 0.78 22.89
N LEU A 278 -4.88 0.98 21.69
CA LEU A 278 -5.85 2.06 21.43
C LEU A 278 -7.22 1.84 22.07
N SER A 279 -7.63 0.58 22.34
CA SER A 279 -8.94 0.27 22.93
C SER A 279 -9.06 0.61 24.43
N ASP A 280 -8.00 0.39 25.22
CA ASP A 280 -8.01 0.54 26.68
C ASP A 280 -6.89 1.43 27.22
N LYS A 281 -6.03 1.95 26.33
CA LYS A 281 -4.89 2.83 26.61
C LYS A 281 -3.82 2.19 27.52
N THR A 282 -3.82 0.85 27.64
CA THR A 282 -2.75 0.15 28.35
C THR A 282 -1.41 0.30 27.65
N GLN A 283 -0.34 0.46 28.43
CA GLN A 283 1.00 0.76 27.93
C GLN A 283 1.97 -0.34 28.33
N THR A 284 2.82 -0.72 27.39
CA THR A 284 3.94 -1.66 27.60
C THR A 284 5.18 -1.15 26.88
N SER A 285 6.38 -1.57 27.28
CA SER A 285 7.62 -1.18 26.61
C SER A 285 8.52 -2.40 26.40
N ALA A 286 9.28 -2.39 25.29
CA ALA A 286 10.33 -3.36 25.00
C ALA A 286 11.59 -2.61 24.54
N THR A 287 12.77 -3.15 24.89
CA THR A 287 14.05 -2.57 24.48
C THR A 287 14.59 -3.26 23.23
N TYR A 288 15.30 -2.53 22.40
CA TYR A 288 16.00 -3.07 21.25
C TYR A 288 17.52 -2.92 21.39
N THR A 289 18.27 -3.71 20.64
CA THR A 289 19.73 -3.68 20.64
C THR A 289 20.21 -2.57 19.71
N VAL A 290 21.22 -1.82 20.14
CA VAL A 290 21.95 -0.83 19.34
C VAL A 290 23.35 -1.37 19.05
N LYS A 291 23.78 -1.28 17.79
CA LYS A 291 25.11 -1.68 17.38
C LYS A 291 26.08 -0.49 17.45
N ASP A 292 27.28 -0.70 17.95
CA ASP A 292 28.32 0.33 18.01
C ASP A 292 28.60 0.91 16.62
N GLY A 293 28.58 2.24 16.51
CA GLY A 293 28.77 2.96 15.26
C GLY A 293 27.53 3.08 14.37
N PHE A 294 26.39 2.62 14.84
CA PHE A 294 25.07 2.80 14.21
C PHE A 294 24.18 3.68 15.06
N GLY A 295 23.13 4.24 14.45
CA GLY A 295 22.18 5.12 15.13
C GLY A 295 21.08 5.57 14.19
N ALA A 296 20.36 6.64 14.57
CA ALA A 296 19.19 7.13 13.85
C ALA A 296 18.20 5.99 13.56
N PRO A 297 17.70 5.30 14.57
CA PRO A 297 16.84 4.15 14.40
C PRO A 297 15.54 4.54 13.72
N SER A 298 15.04 3.68 12.84
CA SER A 298 13.70 3.76 12.31
C SER A 298 12.95 2.46 12.59
N MET A 299 11.65 2.56 12.71
CA MET A 299 10.78 1.46 13.08
C MET A 299 9.76 1.21 11.98
N ARG A 300 9.48 -0.05 11.72
CA ARG A 300 8.41 -0.49 10.83
C ARG A 300 7.67 -1.67 11.48
N TYR A 301 6.35 -1.59 11.47
CA TYR A 301 5.53 -2.73 11.86
C TYR A 301 5.62 -3.84 10.81
N LEU A 302 5.67 -5.08 11.25
CA LEU A 302 5.65 -6.25 10.38
C LEU A 302 4.31 -6.98 10.47
N PHE A 303 4.10 -7.70 11.57
CA PHE A 303 2.90 -8.51 11.85
C PHE A 303 3.00 -9.09 13.26
N ASP A 304 1.87 -9.41 13.86
CA ASP A 304 1.76 -10.19 15.11
C ASP A 304 2.69 -9.68 16.24
N GLY A 305 2.74 -8.34 16.43
CA GLY A 305 3.58 -7.72 17.45
C GLY A 305 5.08 -7.63 17.09
N ASN A 306 5.51 -8.08 15.91
CA ASN A 306 6.89 -7.97 15.47
C ASN A 306 7.15 -6.61 14.81
N LEU A 307 8.28 -5.99 15.15
CA LEU A 307 8.76 -4.74 14.60
C LEU A 307 10.13 -4.93 13.94
N LEU A 308 10.34 -4.34 12.77
CA LEU A 308 11.65 -4.19 12.17
C LEU A 308 12.25 -2.87 12.62
N ILE A 309 13.35 -2.92 13.35
CA ILE A 309 14.17 -1.77 13.71
C ILE A 309 15.37 -1.74 12.78
N THR A 310 15.61 -0.59 12.14
CA THR A 310 16.77 -0.40 11.26
C THR A 310 17.59 0.78 11.73
N GLU A 311 18.90 0.66 11.74
CA GLU A 311 19.84 1.69 12.12
C GLU A 311 20.83 1.95 11.00
N ALA A 312 21.14 3.21 10.75
CA ALA A 312 22.13 3.61 9.78
C ALA A 312 23.51 3.73 10.43
N GLN A 313 24.57 3.41 9.69
CA GLN A 313 25.94 3.65 10.14
C GLN A 313 26.16 5.16 10.33
N THR A 314 26.64 5.55 11.53
CA THR A 314 26.86 6.97 11.89
C THR A 314 28.32 7.33 12.10
N ALA A 315 29.17 6.33 12.39
CA ALA A 315 30.60 6.53 12.71
C ALA A 315 31.50 6.21 11.51
N GLY A 316 32.45 7.12 11.21
CA GLY A 316 33.52 6.85 10.24
C GLY A 316 33.14 7.04 8.78
N ILE A 317 32.05 7.71 8.51
CA ILE A 317 31.63 7.99 7.14
C ILE A 317 32.25 9.32 6.68
N ASP A 318 33.27 9.25 5.84
CA ASP A 318 33.32 10.13 4.67
C ASP A 318 32.08 9.68 3.85
N VAL A 319 31.00 10.49 3.84
CA VAL A 319 29.75 10.18 3.14
C VAL A 319 30.11 9.68 1.75
N PRO A 320 29.88 8.41 1.42
CA PRO A 320 30.25 7.90 0.10
C PRO A 320 29.54 8.78 -0.94
N THR A 321 30.24 9.21 -1.95
CA THR A 321 29.70 10.04 -3.04
C THR A 321 28.50 9.38 -3.75
N ASN A 322 28.25 8.09 -3.50
CA ASN A 322 27.11 7.30 -3.99
C ASN A 322 25.94 7.18 -2.99
N GLY A 323 26.02 7.83 -1.81
CA GLY A 323 24.93 7.79 -0.81
C GLY A 323 24.65 6.43 -0.17
N SER A 324 25.55 5.44 -0.35
CA SER A 324 25.39 4.10 0.22
C SER A 324 26.08 4.04 1.60
N TYR A 325 25.30 3.85 2.66
CA TYR A 325 25.76 3.55 4.02
C TYR A 325 25.20 2.22 4.47
N ASP A 326 25.94 1.54 5.35
CA ASP A 326 25.50 0.25 5.87
C ASP A 326 24.29 0.42 6.79
N ILE A 327 23.38 -0.55 6.70
CA ILE A 327 22.21 -0.66 7.57
C ILE A 327 22.32 -1.92 8.38
N CYS A 328 22.08 -1.79 9.67
CA CYS A 328 21.88 -2.89 10.63
C CYS A 328 20.38 -3.02 10.89
N SER A 329 19.89 -4.24 10.99
CA SER A 329 18.46 -4.49 11.15
C SER A 329 18.21 -5.54 12.21
N TYR A 330 17.14 -5.36 12.98
CA TYR A 330 16.72 -6.26 14.05
C TYR A 330 15.22 -6.49 13.98
N ILE A 331 14.76 -7.68 14.34
CA ILE A 331 13.37 -7.93 14.66
C ILE A 331 13.19 -7.90 16.16
N LEU A 332 12.36 -7.01 16.63
CA LEU A 332 11.87 -6.93 17.99
C LEU A 332 10.51 -7.63 18.05
N ASP A 333 10.45 -8.80 18.67
CA ASP A 333 9.20 -9.43 19.08
C ASP A 333 8.73 -8.72 20.36
N PHE A 334 7.71 -7.92 20.22
CA PHE A 334 7.24 -7.07 21.31
C PHE A 334 6.62 -7.87 22.45
N ASP A 335 5.99 -9.01 22.17
CA ASP A 335 5.29 -9.79 23.19
C ASP A 335 6.24 -10.59 24.08
N THR A 336 7.37 -11.04 23.53
CA THR A 336 8.42 -11.74 24.29
C THR A 336 9.55 -10.82 24.75
N GLY A 337 9.70 -9.65 24.16
CA GLY A 337 10.82 -8.72 24.37
C GLY A 337 12.12 -9.17 23.72
N ASN A 338 12.09 -10.21 22.88
CA ASN A 338 13.27 -10.69 22.19
C ASN A 338 13.64 -9.78 21.01
N CYS A 339 14.91 -9.40 20.94
CA CYS A 339 15.46 -8.63 19.82
C CYS A 339 16.54 -9.48 19.13
N THR A 340 16.35 -9.79 17.85
CA THR A 340 17.24 -10.66 17.06
C THR A 340 17.72 -9.94 15.81
N GLU A 341 18.99 -10.17 15.43
CA GLU A 341 19.53 -9.60 14.19
C GLU A 341 18.77 -10.14 12.96
N PHE A 342 18.40 -9.24 12.05
CA PHE A 342 17.72 -9.55 10.81
C PHE A 342 18.68 -9.45 9.63
N THR A 343 18.84 -10.55 8.88
CA THR A 343 19.88 -10.66 7.85
C THR A 343 19.35 -10.87 6.42
N LEU A 344 18.02 -10.89 6.22
CA LEU A 344 17.49 -10.90 4.86
C LEU A 344 17.73 -9.55 4.20
N GLN A 345 18.57 -9.54 3.17
CA GLN A 345 18.91 -8.37 2.38
C GLN A 345 18.70 -8.64 0.90
N THR A 346 18.32 -7.59 0.15
CA THR A 346 18.22 -7.64 -1.31
C THR A 346 19.64 -7.62 -1.91
N PRO A 347 19.97 -8.49 -2.85
CA PRO A 347 21.27 -8.49 -3.54
C PRO A 347 21.58 -7.19 -4.27
N TYR A 348 20.56 -6.51 -4.79
CA TYR A 348 20.69 -5.30 -5.59
C TYR A 348 21.35 -4.13 -4.83
N ASN A 349 20.96 -3.91 -3.56
CA ASN A 349 21.39 -2.72 -2.82
C ASN A 349 21.74 -2.99 -1.34
N ASN A 350 21.78 -4.25 -0.92
CA ASN A 350 22.04 -4.68 0.46
C ASN A 350 21.10 -4.06 1.51
N ARG A 351 19.88 -3.71 1.10
CA ARG A 351 18.86 -3.20 2.00
C ARG A 351 18.05 -4.36 2.59
N PRO A 352 17.48 -4.18 3.79
CA PRO A 352 16.59 -5.18 4.36
C PRO A 352 15.46 -5.52 3.39
N VAL A 353 15.11 -6.79 3.31
CA VAL A 353 13.91 -7.23 2.60
C VAL A 353 12.69 -6.81 3.43
N TYR A 354 11.94 -5.83 2.93
CA TYR A 354 10.76 -5.32 3.61
C TYR A 354 9.51 -6.16 3.30
N VAL A 355 8.67 -6.31 4.30
CA VAL A 355 7.30 -6.81 4.11
C VAL A 355 6.49 -5.70 3.42
N LEU A 356 5.93 -6.03 2.26
CA LEU A 356 5.05 -5.15 1.50
C LEU A 356 3.62 -5.23 2.02
N THR A 357 3.13 -6.45 2.26
CA THR A 357 1.88 -6.75 2.94
C THR A 357 1.89 -8.19 3.45
N THR A 358 0.87 -8.60 4.22
CA THR A 358 0.72 -9.96 4.72
C THR A 358 -0.60 -10.59 4.27
N ILE A 359 -0.59 -11.91 4.08
CA ILE A 359 -1.77 -12.69 3.77
C ILE A 359 -1.73 -14.02 4.53
N GLY A 360 -2.66 -14.21 5.48
CA GLY A 360 -2.64 -15.37 6.36
C GLY A 360 -1.29 -15.52 7.08
N ASN A 361 -0.61 -16.66 6.87
CA ASN A 361 0.71 -16.94 7.46
C ASN A 361 1.88 -16.50 6.56
N PHE A 362 1.64 -15.77 5.49
CA PHE A 362 2.68 -15.34 4.56
C PHE A 362 2.93 -13.84 4.62
N CYS A 363 4.19 -13.44 4.43
CA CYS A 363 4.61 -12.11 4.05
C CYS A 363 4.81 -12.06 2.53
N TYR A 364 4.30 -11.04 1.89
CA TYR A 364 4.60 -10.68 0.50
C TYR A 364 5.78 -9.71 0.51
N VAL A 365 6.85 -10.05 -0.17
CA VAL A 365 8.12 -9.32 -0.08
C VAL A 365 8.73 -9.08 -1.47
N ALA A 366 9.51 -8.00 -1.60
CA ALA A 366 10.44 -7.81 -2.71
C ALA A 366 11.80 -8.39 -2.31
N THR A 367 12.19 -9.51 -2.91
CA THR A 367 13.45 -10.21 -2.57
C THR A 367 14.65 -9.62 -3.25
N ASP A 368 14.43 -8.97 -4.40
CA ASP A 368 15.45 -8.32 -5.22
C ASP A 368 14.78 -7.37 -6.23
N TYR A 369 15.58 -6.73 -7.05
CA TYR A 369 15.16 -5.82 -8.11
C TYR A 369 15.76 -6.23 -9.45
N LYS A 370 15.02 -5.97 -10.53
CA LYS A 370 15.48 -6.16 -11.90
C LYS A 370 15.39 -4.85 -12.65
N THR A 371 16.49 -4.42 -13.25
CA THR A 371 16.51 -3.22 -14.09
C THR A 371 16.10 -3.58 -15.51
N TYR A 372 15.21 -2.79 -16.07
CA TYR A 372 14.82 -2.77 -17.48
C TYR A 372 15.20 -1.42 -18.06
N THR A 373 15.60 -1.39 -19.31
CA THR A 373 15.91 -0.14 -20.01
C THR A 373 15.01 -0.01 -21.24
N PRO A 374 13.71 0.32 -21.03
CA PRO A 374 12.81 0.55 -22.15
C PRO A 374 13.23 1.79 -22.93
N THR A 375 13.11 1.70 -24.24
CA THR A 375 13.31 2.84 -25.15
C THR A 375 11.96 3.56 -25.34
N SER A 376 11.92 4.82 -25.02
CA SER A 376 10.80 5.70 -25.31
C SER A 376 11.08 6.56 -26.53
N VAL A 377 10.09 6.73 -27.39
CA VAL A 377 10.16 7.64 -28.54
C VAL A 377 9.07 8.69 -28.36
N SER A 378 9.47 9.94 -28.13
CA SER A 378 8.56 11.08 -28.00
C SER A 378 7.92 11.45 -29.36
N GLU A 379 6.86 12.28 -29.34
CA GLU A 379 6.13 12.69 -30.55
C GLU A 379 7.02 13.45 -31.54
N ASP A 380 8.07 14.11 -31.10
CA ASP A 380 9.06 14.80 -31.92
C ASP A 380 10.15 13.87 -32.50
N GLY A 381 10.07 12.57 -32.20
CA GLY A 381 11.00 11.55 -32.64
C GLY A 381 12.26 11.44 -31.79
N THR A 382 12.34 12.13 -30.67
CA THR A 382 13.47 11.99 -29.73
C THR A 382 13.41 10.62 -29.07
N VAL A 383 14.51 9.87 -29.16
CA VAL A 383 14.67 8.56 -28.54
C VAL A 383 15.36 8.74 -27.20
N SER A 384 14.74 8.24 -26.13
CA SER A 384 15.32 8.24 -24.79
C SER A 384 15.19 6.86 -24.15
N ASP A 385 16.30 6.37 -23.60
CA ASP A 385 16.34 5.19 -22.76
C ASP A 385 16.25 5.65 -21.29
N PHE A 386 15.47 4.96 -20.49
CA PHE A 386 15.40 5.20 -19.05
C PHE A 386 15.43 3.86 -18.31
N ASP A 387 16.15 3.83 -17.21
CA ASP A 387 16.21 2.65 -16.36
C ASP A 387 14.93 2.56 -15.50
N TYR A 388 14.21 1.48 -15.66
CA TYR A 388 13.07 1.13 -14.82
C TYR A 388 13.44 -0.04 -13.93
N VAL A 389 13.21 0.11 -12.64
CA VAL A 389 13.52 -0.92 -11.65
C VAL A 389 12.22 -1.57 -11.20
N ALA A 390 12.07 -2.87 -11.48
CA ALA A 390 10.93 -3.66 -11.04
C ALA A 390 11.31 -4.59 -9.89
N ASN A 391 10.37 -4.83 -8.99
CA ASN A 391 10.52 -5.76 -7.89
C ASN A 391 10.54 -7.22 -8.39
N ILE A 392 11.32 -8.06 -7.72
CA ILE A 392 11.23 -9.51 -7.80
C ILE A 392 10.52 -9.98 -6.54
N TYR A 393 9.31 -10.50 -6.69
CA TYR A 393 8.43 -10.82 -5.58
C TYR A 393 8.52 -12.26 -5.13
N ALA A 394 8.28 -12.47 -3.85
CA ALA A 394 8.07 -13.79 -3.25
C ALA A 394 7.07 -13.73 -2.11
N PHE A 395 6.50 -14.90 -1.77
CA PHE A 395 5.97 -15.15 -0.45
C PHE A 395 7.04 -15.81 0.42
N ILE A 396 7.00 -15.52 1.70
CA ILE A 396 7.79 -16.20 2.74
C ILE A 396 6.88 -16.38 3.94
N THR A 397 7.00 -17.51 4.68
CA THR A 397 6.21 -17.63 5.90
C THR A 397 6.65 -16.58 6.93
N LYS A 398 5.73 -16.11 7.78
CA LYS A 398 6.05 -15.19 8.87
C LYS A 398 7.21 -15.70 9.72
N GLN A 399 7.22 -17.02 10.05
CA GLN A 399 8.29 -17.66 10.83
C GLN A 399 9.63 -17.67 10.10
N ASP A 400 9.66 -18.01 8.79
CA ASP A 400 10.91 -18.00 8.01
C ASP A 400 11.46 -16.58 7.86
N TYR A 401 10.57 -15.58 7.72
CA TYR A 401 10.95 -14.18 7.65
C TYR A 401 11.64 -13.73 8.95
N VAL A 402 11.03 -13.96 10.11
CA VAL A 402 11.60 -13.62 11.42
C VAL A 402 12.94 -14.34 11.65
N ASN A 403 13.05 -15.60 11.21
CA ASN A 403 14.29 -16.39 11.32
C ASN A 403 15.34 -16.04 10.26
N SER A 404 15.09 -15.05 9.40
CA SER A 404 15.96 -14.68 8.28
C SER A 404 16.30 -15.87 7.36
N ASN A 405 15.34 -16.80 7.16
CA ASN A 405 15.53 -18.00 6.36
C ASN A 405 15.32 -17.73 4.86
N ARG A 406 16.39 -17.37 4.14
CA ARG A 406 16.34 -17.09 2.69
C ARG A 406 15.83 -18.30 1.87
N ASN A 407 15.97 -19.53 2.33
CA ASN A 407 15.49 -20.71 1.63
C ASN A 407 13.96 -20.88 1.73
N GLY A 408 13.28 -20.09 2.56
CA GLY A 408 11.83 -20.06 2.69
C GLY A 408 11.10 -19.28 1.60
N TYR A 409 11.80 -18.63 0.64
CA TYR A 409 11.16 -17.89 -0.43
C TYR A 409 10.40 -18.80 -1.39
N LEU A 410 9.12 -18.49 -1.58
CA LEU A 410 8.24 -19.04 -2.59
C LEU A 410 8.10 -18.00 -3.69
N MET A 411 8.95 -18.11 -4.72
CA MET A 411 9.04 -17.11 -5.79
C MET A 411 7.73 -16.97 -6.54
N ILE A 412 7.38 -15.73 -6.87
CA ILE A 412 6.21 -15.40 -7.67
C ILE A 412 6.54 -15.56 -9.15
N ASN A 413 5.66 -16.25 -9.89
CA ASN A 413 5.69 -16.27 -11.34
C ASN A 413 4.97 -15.02 -11.86
N ASP A 414 5.74 -14.04 -12.31
CA ASP A 414 5.23 -12.74 -12.72
C ASP A 414 4.98 -12.74 -14.23
N ALA A 415 3.73 -12.42 -14.62
CA ALA A 415 3.36 -12.27 -16.04
C ALA A 415 3.94 -10.98 -16.66
N PHE A 416 4.32 -10.00 -15.82
CA PHE A 416 5.02 -8.81 -16.25
C PHE A 416 6.52 -9.09 -16.34
N LYS A 417 6.98 -9.40 -17.53
CA LYS A 417 8.39 -9.73 -17.81
C LYS A 417 8.98 -8.80 -18.85
#